data_68303b15a9dd0b1430b984f3b6fd4c9b
#
_entry.id   68303b15a9dd0b1430b984f3b6fd4c9b
#
_cell.length_a   1.000
_cell.length_b   1.000
_cell.length_c   1.000
_cell.angle_alpha   90.00
_cell.angle_beta   90.00
_cell.angle_gamma   90.00
#
_symmetry.space_group_name_H-M   'P 1'
#
loop_
_entity.id
_entity.type
_entity.pdbx_description
1 polymer ?
#
loop_
_entity_poly.entity_id
_entity_poly.type
_entity_poly.pdbx_seq_one_letter_code
_entity_poly.pdbx_strand_id
1 'polypeptide(L)' 'MPIRRKATDAGIFDATELALLGRVFDKLKHEHPPPSTLDMIASRVIANYMAGIKDEAELVSLSRWPLGR' A
#
# COMPACT_ATOMS: atom_id res chain seq x y z
N MET A 1 -9.78 6.20 -4.78
CA MET A 1 -9.08 5.38 -3.76
C MET A 1 -7.85 6.10 -3.26
N PRO A 2 -7.61 6.12 -1.95
CA PRO A 2 -6.46 6.84 -1.39
C PRO A 2 -5.11 6.31 -1.87
N ILE A 3 -5.01 5.00 -2.17
CA ILE A 3 -3.74 4.40 -2.60
C ILE A 3 -3.27 4.99 -3.94
N ARG A 4 -4.17 5.22 -4.89
CA ARG A 4 -3.79 5.77 -6.18
C ARG A 4 -3.28 7.19 -6.05
N ARG A 5 -3.96 7.98 -5.22
CA ARG A 5 -3.55 9.36 -4.99
C ARG A 5 -2.17 9.44 -4.35
N LYS A 6 -1.94 8.62 -3.32
CA LYS A 6 -0.66 8.59 -2.64
C LYS A 6 0.45 8.07 -3.55
N ALA A 7 0.15 7.07 -4.38
CA ALA A 7 1.11 6.57 -5.35
C ALA A 7 1.51 7.64 -6.35
N THR A 8 0.53 8.40 -6.86
CA THR A 8 0.77 9.49 -7.77
C THR A 8 1.63 10.57 -7.11
N ASP A 9 1.29 10.93 -5.87
CA ASP A 9 2.06 11.91 -5.10
C ASP A 9 3.50 11.47 -4.88
N ALA A 10 3.72 10.15 -4.77
CA ALA A 10 5.06 9.58 -4.61
C ALA A 10 5.81 9.42 -5.93
N GLY A 11 5.18 9.75 -7.06
CA GLY A 11 5.81 9.65 -8.37
C GLY A 11 5.66 8.29 -9.04
N ILE A 12 4.72 7.47 -8.59
CA ILE A 12 4.47 6.15 -9.17
C ILE A 12 3.33 6.27 -10.17
N PHE A 13 3.67 6.21 -11.46
CA PHE A 13 2.68 6.41 -12.54
C PHE A 13 2.48 5.20 -13.44
N ASP A 14 3.33 4.18 -13.32
CA ASP A 14 3.23 2.99 -14.16
C ASP A 14 1.96 2.21 -13.83
N ALA A 15 1.20 1.81 -14.85
CA ALA A 15 -0.07 1.13 -14.66
C ALA A 15 0.08 -0.22 -13.95
N THR A 16 1.17 -0.94 -14.24
CA THR A 16 1.43 -2.22 -13.58
C THR A 16 1.71 -2.04 -12.10
N GLU A 17 2.48 -1.02 -11.77
CA GLU A 17 2.79 -0.69 -10.37
C GLU A 17 1.55 -0.25 -9.62
N LEU A 18 0.74 0.61 -10.24
CA LEU A 18 -0.51 1.05 -9.64
C LEU A 18 -1.47 -0.11 -9.41
N ALA A 19 -1.53 -1.05 -10.35
CA ALA A 19 -2.37 -2.22 -10.21
C ALA A 19 -1.91 -3.10 -9.05
N LEU A 20 -0.61 -3.29 -8.90
CA LEU A 20 -0.05 -4.05 -7.79
C LEU A 20 -0.39 -3.40 -6.44
N LEU A 21 -0.17 -2.11 -6.34
CA LEU A 21 -0.48 -1.37 -5.10
C LEU A 21 -1.96 -1.43 -4.77
N GLY A 22 -2.81 -1.34 -5.80
CA GLY A 22 -4.25 -1.45 -5.63
C GLY A 22 -4.66 -2.82 -5.09
N ARG A 23 -4.08 -3.89 -5.62
CA ARG A 23 -4.37 -5.26 -5.15
C ARG A 23 -3.94 -5.45 -3.69
N VAL A 24 -2.75 -4.96 -3.35
CA VAL A 24 -2.24 -5.04 -1.98
C VAL A 24 -3.16 -4.29 -1.03
N PHE A 25 -3.53 -3.08 -1.41
CA PHE A 25 -4.42 -2.26 -0.60
C PHE A 25 -5.78 -2.93 -0.40
N ASP A 26 -6.34 -3.51 -1.46
CA ASP A 26 -7.63 -4.21 -1.38
C ASP A 26 -7.57 -5.39 -0.43
N LYS A 27 -6.50 -6.17 -0.45
CA LYS A 27 -6.34 -7.30 0.46
C LYS A 27 -6.31 -6.83 1.91
N LEU A 28 -5.62 -5.75 2.20
CA LEU A 28 -5.55 -5.20 3.55
C LEU A 28 -6.88 -4.60 3.97
N LYS A 29 -7.59 -3.99 3.02
CA LYS A 29 -8.91 -3.41 3.27
C LYS A 29 -9.93 -4.48 3.67
N HIS A 30 -9.81 -5.69 3.11
CA HIS A 30 -10.70 -6.80 3.44
C HIS A 30 -10.55 -7.28 4.88
N GLU A 31 -9.52 -6.86 5.58
CA GLU A 31 -9.35 -7.17 6.99
C GLU A 31 -10.18 -6.25 7.90
N HIS A 32 -11.01 -5.40 7.28
CA HIS A 32 -11.95 -4.50 7.96
C HIS A 32 -11.29 -3.55 8.96
N PRO A 33 -10.21 -2.85 8.57
CA PRO A 33 -9.62 -1.87 9.48
C PRO A 33 -10.55 -0.67 9.65
N PRO A 34 -10.41 0.08 10.76
CA PRO A 34 -11.18 1.31 10.92
C PRO A 34 -10.91 2.26 9.75
N PRO A 35 -11.93 3.01 9.28
CA PRO A 35 -11.74 3.91 8.13
C PRO A 35 -10.59 4.90 8.31
N SER A 36 -10.33 5.32 9.55
CA SER A 36 -9.25 6.28 9.83
C SER A 36 -7.86 5.69 9.58
N THR A 37 -7.72 4.36 9.51
CA THR A 37 -6.42 3.73 9.27
C THR A 37 -6.15 3.45 7.80
N LEU A 38 -7.12 3.66 6.91
CA LEU A 38 -6.93 3.38 5.48
C LEU A 38 -5.81 4.22 4.87
N ASP A 39 -5.74 5.50 5.24
CA ASP A 39 -4.66 6.37 4.78
C ASP A 39 -3.31 5.90 5.27
N MET A 40 -3.25 5.43 6.52
CA MET A 40 -2.01 4.91 7.10
C MET A 40 -1.57 3.63 6.39
N ILE A 41 -2.53 2.76 6.08
CA ILE A 41 -2.24 1.53 5.34
C ILE A 41 -1.69 1.85 3.95
N ALA A 42 -2.32 2.78 3.24
CA ALA A 42 -1.85 3.20 1.93
C ALA A 42 -0.43 3.76 2.02
N SER A 43 -0.14 4.56 3.03
CA SER A 43 1.20 5.10 3.23
C SER A 43 2.23 4.01 3.50
N ARG A 44 1.86 2.99 4.29
CA ARG A 44 2.75 1.85 4.57
C ARG A 44 3.05 1.05 3.31
N VAL A 45 2.02 0.79 2.51
CA VAL A 45 2.20 0.05 1.26
C VAL A 45 3.19 0.78 0.36
N ILE A 46 2.99 2.07 0.18
CA ILE A 46 3.85 2.87 -0.69
C ILE A 46 5.27 2.95 -0.12
N ALA A 47 5.40 3.17 1.18
CA ALA A 47 6.72 3.25 1.82
C ALA A 47 7.50 1.95 1.66
N ASN A 48 6.84 0.80 1.85
CA ASN A 48 7.49 -0.49 1.67
C ASN A 48 7.87 -0.73 0.22
N TYR A 49 7.00 -0.33 -0.71
CA TYR A 49 7.28 -0.45 -2.13
C TYR A 49 8.51 0.39 -2.52
N MET A 50 8.57 1.61 -2.04
CA MET A 50 9.68 2.52 -2.31
C MET A 50 10.99 2.03 -1.68
N ALA A 51 10.89 1.25 -0.60
CA ALA A 51 12.06 0.64 0.04
C ALA A 51 12.59 -0.57 -0.73
N GLY A 52 11.91 -0.97 -1.81
CA GLY A 52 12.38 -2.06 -2.66
C GLY A 52 11.57 -3.34 -2.56
N ILE A 53 10.53 -3.36 -1.72
CA ILE A 53 9.69 -4.55 -1.57
C ILE A 53 8.61 -4.51 -2.63
N LYS A 54 8.77 -5.34 -3.65
CA LYS A 54 7.88 -5.33 -4.83
C LYS A 54 7.08 -6.61 -5.00
N ASP A 55 7.19 -7.54 -4.07
CA ASP A 55 6.41 -8.76 -4.08
C ASP A 55 5.06 -8.51 -3.40
N GLU A 56 3.99 -8.93 -4.06
CA GLU A 56 2.63 -8.66 -3.58
C GLU A 56 2.40 -9.26 -2.18
N ALA A 57 2.78 -10.52 -1.98
CA ALA A 57 2.59 -11.19 -0.70
C ALA A 57 3.38 -10.52 0.42
N GLU A 58 4.62 -10.12 0.13
CA GLU A 58 5.44 -9.41 1.11
C GLU A 58 4.88 -8.04 1.44
N LEU A 59 4.39 -7.32 0.44
CA LEU A 59 3.78 -6.02 0.67
C LEU A 59 2.56 -6.14 1.58
N VAL A 60 1.71 -7.13 1.36
CA VAL A 60 0.55 -7.36 2.22
C VAL A 60 0.99 -7.66 3.64
N SER A 61 1.94 -8.58 3.78
CA SER A 61 2.40 -9.01 5.11
C SER A 61 3.04 -7.86 5.89
N LEU A 62 3.94 -7.12 5.25
CA LEU A 62 4.67 -6.04 5.92
C LEU A 62 3.81 -4.80 6.16
N SER A 63 2.89 -4.51 5.25
CA SER A 63 2.05 -3.32 5.38
C SER A 63 0.95 -3.47 6.42
N ARG A 64 0.76 -4.69 6.92
CA ARG A 64 -0.15 -4.96 8.02
C ARG A 64 0.33 -4.35 9.33
N TRP A 65 1.63 -4.18 9.46
CA TRP A 65 2.26 -3.70 10.69
C TRP A 65 2.66 -2.24 10.56
N PRO A 66 2.62 -1.47 11.65
CA PRO A 66 3.09 -0.09 11.63
C PRO A 66 4.54 0.01 11.16
N LEU A 67 4.86 1.10 10.46
CA LEU A 67 6.23 1.36 10.04
C LEU A 67 7.14 1.51 11.26
N GLY A 68 8.36 1.03 11.12
CA GLY A 68 9.35 1.11 12.20
C GLY A 68 9.33 -0.05 13.19
N ARG A 69 8.56 -1.06 12.92
CA ARG A 69 8.50 -2.24 13.77
C ARG A 69 9.42 -3.33 13.29
#